data_d85a6571bb3054f90a6113e37b2de2a2
#
_entry.id   d85a6571bb3054f90a6113e37b2de2a2
#
_cell.length_a   1.000
_cell.length_b   1.000
_cell.length_c   1.000
_cell.angle_alpha   90.00
_cell.angle_beta   90.00
_cell.angle_gamma   90.00
#
_symmetry.space_group_name_H-M   'P 1'
#
loop_
_entity.id
_entity.type
_entity.pdbx_description
1 polymer ?
#
loop_
_entity_poly.entity_id
_entity_poly.type
_entity_poly.pdbx_seq_one_letter_code
_entity_poly.pdbx_strand_id
1 'polypeptide(L)'
;MKRRIWASVGMTVMGSVLLVAAMFAGTAAGGTAATDARAGGTLRIVSSSDFDYVDPALSYFSHSWNMMGATQLTLLYYPHKEGPVGRRLSPMAAQGMPRVSNGGKTYTFTIKRGFKFSNGTNVTAANFKRAFDRALNKAMGSPGSSFLDDVARYRTIGTYQFQVTLKKVAPDFLARMSMQFFSAVPTNTPFTAEGIKAPVVSAGPYYLKEWNAKTSALVVRNPHWKNNQQPFRSLGFQNNINEFRWIVGPAPATQRLMCERGEADICSFPPAQAKELADAHGINRQRFFVKSQTVLWYLVMNNSRGIFQNNVNLRKAVSHAIDRRFMVAQHGYLAGQRTDQFLPYSMPGFRNFNIYSLKGPNYAAARRLAQGNTRNGQAVMYTFNVAQGPPIAQSVQFNLKQIGVDVEIRQFDRVVQNEKSGTRGEPFDLTLEGWGMDYPDPSNFINVLLDGRRIQADHNVNVSYFNNAAINRRMDRANSLSGQARLQAYGILDRDIMRDHAPLAPYISTNARIFTSNTVGCYGYTSIQGSLLTQICKR
;
A
#
# COMPACT_ATOMS: atom_id res chain seq x y z
N MET A 1 38.80 3.91 55.43
CA MET A 1 39.56 4.80 56.36
C MET A 1 39.46 6.23 55.89
N LYS A 2 38.91 7.09 56.76
CA LYS A 2 39.07 8.54 56.93
C LYS A 2 38.86 9.43 55.72
N ARG A 3 37.75 10.23 55.60
CA ARG A 3 37.34 11.46 56.28
C ARG A 3 38.36 12.59 56.07
N ARG A 4 38.03 13.79 55.59
CA ARG A 4 37.21 14.93 56.05
C ARG A 4 37.35 16.07 55.06
N ILE A 5 36.32 16.81 54.60
CA ILE A 5 35.55 17.93 55.17
C ILE A 5 36.41 19.22 55.40
N TRP A 6 35.86 20.33 54.93
CA TRP A 6 35.68 21.73 55.39
C TRP A 6 35.80 22.68 54.18
N ALA A 7 34.89 23.43 53.81
CA ALA A 7 33.97 24.45 54.34
C ALA A 7 34.54 25.88 54.24
N SER A 8 33.84 26.67 53.47
CA SER A 8 33.20 27.97 53.66
C SER A 8 33.99 29.26 53.82
N VAL A 9 33.23 30.34 53.50
CA VAL A 9 33.32 31.80 53.78
C VAL A 9 33.73 32.55 52.52
N GLY A 10 32.98 33.31 51.81
CA GLY A 10 31.98 34.32 52.10
C GLY A 10 32.58 35.70 52.22
N MET A 11 32.34 36.59 51.26
CA MET A 11 32.11 38.02 51.57
C MET A 11 31.70 38.82 50.32
N THR A 12 30.66 39.56 50.54
CA THR A 12 30.00 40.54 49.71
C THR A 12 30.79 41.84 49.66
N VAL A 13 30.91 42.48 48.47
CA VAL A 13 31.05 43.97 48.42
C VAL A 13 30.27 44.48 47.20
N MET A 14 29.39 45.41 47.50
CA MET A 14 28.63 46.26 46.57
C MET A 14 29.55 47.33 45.92
N GLY A 15 29.26 47.67 44.67
CA GLY A 15 29.90 48.82 44.00
C GLY A 15 29.27 49.14 42.65
N SER A 16 28.62 50.25 42.59
CA SER A 16 27.68 50.84 41.63
C SER A 16 28.26 51.20 40.26
N VAL A 17 27.40 51.08 39.22
CA VAL A 17 27.05 51.98 38.11
C VAL A 17 28.19 52.47 37.17
N LEU A 18 28.08 52.16 35.90
CA LEU A 18 27.95 53.15 34.81
C LEU A 18 27.54 52.47 33.47
N LEU A 19 26.54 53.08 32.83
CA LEU A 19 26.06 52.78 31.47
C LEU A 19 27.18 53.05 30.45
N VAL A 20 27.36 52.11 29.48
CA VAL A 20 27.76 52.46 28.12
C VAL A 20 26.89 51.62 27.17
N ALA A 21 26.05 52.33 26.45
CA ALA A 21 25.31 51.78 25.31
C ALA A 21 26.30 51.62 24.14
N ALA A 22 26.43 50.42 23.61
CA ALA A 22 26.99 50.17 22.29
C ALA A 22 26.07 49.24 21.51
N MET A 23 25.43 49.80 20.52
CA MET A 23 24.70 49.11 19.48
C MET A 23 25.63 48.16 18.72
N PHE A 24 25.23 46.86 18.67
CA PHE A 24 25.48 46.03 17.49
C PHE A 24 24.23 45.20 17.22
N ALA A 25 23.43 45.72 16.30
CA ALA A 25 22.42 44.95 15.62
C ALA A 25 23.09 43.95 14.66
N GLY A 26 22.61 42.72 14.63
CA GLY A 26 23.00 41.79 13.59
C GLY A 26 23.01 40.33 14.00
N THR A 27 21.95 39.82 14.61
CA THR A 27 21.67 38.38 14.52
C THR A 27 20.65 38.19 13.41
N ALA A 28 21.12 37.79 12.24
CA ALA A 28 20.28 37.27 11.19
C ALA A 28 19.66 35.96 11.74
N ALA A 29 18.50 36.08 12.34
CA ALA A 29 17.59 34.96 12.52
C ALA A 29 17.21 34.49 11.12
N GLY A 30 17.80 33.39 10.67
CA GLY A 30 17.31 32.61 9.54
C GLY A 30 15.93 32.10 9.88
N GLY A 31 14.95 33.01 9.80
CA GLY A 31 13.54 32.65 9.80
C GLY A 31 13.31 31.78 8.57
N THR A 32 13.10 30.49 8.75
CA THR A 32 12.40 29.68 7.78
C THR A 32 11.07 30.40 7.56
N ALA A 33 10.94 31.09 6.41
CA ALA A 33 9.69 31.68 6.00
C ALA A 33 8.66 30.55 6.02
N ALA A 34 7.78 30.56 7.01
CA ALA A 34 6.55 29.80 6.99
C ALA A 34 5.80 30.33 5.79
N THR A 35 5.90 29.61 4.67
CA THR A 35 5.14 29.94 3.47
C THR A 35 3.67 29.83 3.86
N ASP A 36 2.92 30.95 3.77
CA ASP A 36 1.51 31.02 4.09
C ASP A 36 0.76 29.93 3.32
N ALA A 37 0.36 28.88 4.05
CA ALA A 37 -0.41 27.77 3.50
C ALA A 37 -1.80 28.31 3.12
N ARG A 38 -2.07 28.44 1.81
CA ARG A 38 -3.34 28.94 1.31
C ARG A 38 -4.36 27.82 1.19
N ALA A 39 -5.53 28.04 1.78
CA ALA A 39 -6.69 27.18 1.53
C ALA A 39 -7.35 27.58 0.21
N GLY A 40 -7.81 26.58 -0.57
CA GLY A 40 -8.49 26.79 -1.84
C GLY A 40 -7.66 26.34 -3.05
N GLY A 41 -8.13 26.70 -4.23
CA GLY A 41 -7.49 26.38 -5.51
C GLY A 41 -7.70 24.94 -5.98
N THR A 42 -7.10 24.66 -7.13
CA THR A 42 -7.11 23.35 -7.82
C THR A 42 -5.78 22.64 -7.62
N LEU A 43 -5.82 21.36 -7.24
CA LEU A 43 -4.66 20.47 -7.31
C LEU A 43 -4.72 19.62 -8.58
N ARG A 44 -3.73 19.77 -9.45
CA ARG A 44 -3.62 19.04 -10.73
C ARG A 44 -2.68 17.85 -10.56
N ILE A 45 -3.23 16.65 -10.77
CA ILE A 45 -2.51 15.38 -10.62
C ILE A 45 -2.38 14.75 -12.01
N VAL A 46 -1.17 14.42 -12.43
CA VAL A 46 -0.94 13.80 -13.73
C VAL A 46 -0.62 12.32 -13.54
N SER A 47 -1.24 11.47 -14.35
CA SER A 47 -1.04 10.02 -14.34
C SER A 47 -0.89 9.47 -15.76
N SER A 48 -0.01 8.49 -15.95
CA SER A 48 0.08 7.75 -17.22
C SER A 48 -1.07 6.75 -17.39
N SER A 49 -1.74 6.38 -16.31
CA SER A 49 -2.84 5.41 -16.28
C SER A 49 -4.11 6.03 -15.74
N ASP A 50 -5.25 5.62 -16.28
CA ASP A 50 -6.57 5.98 -15.77
C ASP A 50 -6.97 5.13 -14.57
N PHE A 51 -8.08 5.48 -13.92
CA PHE A 51 -8.75 4.63 -12.95
C PHE A 51 -9.26 3.35 -13.62
N ASP A 52 -9.14 2.22 -12.91
CA ASP A 52 -9.76 0.97 -13.34
C ASP A 52 -11.29 1.08 -13.32
N TYR A 53 -11.81 1.51 -12.16
CA TYR A 53 -13.21 1.84 -11.93
C TYR A 53 -13.30 3.08 -11.03
N VAL A 54 -14.44 3.77 -11.12
CA VAL A 54 -14.82 4.82 -10.17
C VAL A 54 -15.86 4.34 -9.17
N ASP A 55 -16.27 3.10 -9.30
CA ASP A 55 -17.18 2.39 -8.40
C ASP A 55 -16.40 1.78 -7.23
N PRO A 56 -16.69 2.13 -5.97
CA PRO A 56 -15.94 1.58 -4.85
C PRO A 56 -16.03 0.06 -4.71
N ALA A 57 -17.10 -0.58 -5.19
CA ALA A 57 -17.21 -2.04 -5.13
C ALA A 57 -16.31 -2.77 -6.15
N LEU A 58 -15.83 -2.11 -7.20
CA LEU A 58 -15.07 -2.72 -8.31
C LEU A 58 -13.63 -2.22 -8.39
N SER A 59 -13.38 -1.00 -7.94
CA SER A 59 -12.07 -0.36 -8.06
C SER A 59 -11.00 -1.05 -7.20
N TYR A 60 -9.83 -1.32 -7.80
CA TYR A 60 -8.74 -1.99 -7.09
C TYR A 60 -7.35 -1.39 -7.34
N PHE A 61 -7.21 -0.46 -8.26
CA PHE A 61 -5.93 0.19 -8.49
C PHE A 61 -5.60 1.19 -7.38
N SER A 62 -4.33 1.24 -6.98
CA SER A 62 -3.86 2.07 -5.88
C SER A 62 -4.12 3.57 -6.08
N HIS A 63 -4.03 4.08 -7.32
CA HIS A 63 -4.34 5.49 -7.60
C HIS A 63 -5.85 5.78 -7.58
N SER A 64 -6.69 4.81 -7.93
CA SER A 64 -8.15 4.91 -7.77
C SER A 64 -8.51 4.95 -6.27
N TRP A 65 -7.88 4.11 -5.46
CA TRP A 65 -8.06 4.13 -4.01
C TRP A 65 -7.54 5.41 -3.35
N ASN A 66 -6.49 6.01 -3.89
CA ASN A 66 -6.01 7.31 -3.42
C ASN A 66 -7.07 8.42 -3.61
N MET A 67 -7.75 8.45 -4.76
CA MET A 67 -8.91 9.32 -5.00
C MET A 67 -10.06 8.98 -4.05
N MET A 68 -10.37 7.69 -3.89
CA MET A 68 -11.44 7.23 -3.00
C MET A 68 -11.16 7.55 -1.52
N GLY A 69 -9.91 7.62 -1.09
CA GLY A 69 -9.52 8.09 0.24
C GLY A 69 -9.98 9.52 0.56
N ALA A 70 -10.20 10.34 -0.46
CA ALA A 70 -10.76 11.69 -0.31
C ALA A 70 -12.29 11.73 -0.52
N THR A 71 -12.88 10.74 -1.19
CA THR A 71 -14.30 10.82 -1.60
C THR A 71 -15.21 9.86 -0.84
N GLN A 72 -14.70 8.77 -0.28
CA GLN A 72 -15.52 7.73 0.33
C GLN A 72 -15.59 7.84 1.86
N LEU A 73 -16.59 7.19 2.45
CA LEU A 73 -16.82 7.13 3.89
C LEU A 73 -16.91 5.65 4.32
N THR A 74 -15.86 5.16 4.99
CA THR A 74 -15.79 3.81 5.55
C THR A 74 -16.24 3.78 7.02
N LEU A 75 -16.51 2.58 7.56
CA LEU A 75 -16.84 2.40 8.98
C LEU A 75 -15.66 2.78 9.89
N LEU A 76 -14.48 2.26 9.56
CA LEU A 76 -13.20 2.49 10.22
C LEU A 76 -12.20 3.01 9.18
N TYR A 77 -11.15 3.66 9.64
CA TYR A 77 -10.16 4.26 8.75
C TYR A 77 -8.78 4.37 9.41
N TYR A 78 -7.74 4.41 8.60
CA TYR A 78 -6.39 4.73 9.05
C TYR A 78 -6.15 6.23 8.87
N PRO A 79 -5.79 6.95 9.94
CA PRO A 79 -5.67 8.42 9.90
C PRO A 79 -4.68 8.91 8.84
N HIS A 80 -4.97 10.06 8.24
CA HIS A 80 -4.06 10.82 7.39
C HIS A 80 -2.97 11.47 8.26
N LYS A 81 -2.14 10.64 8.88
CA LYS A 81 -1.02 11.08 9.74
C LYS A 81 0.17 10.17 9.53
N GLU A 82 1.35 10.73 9.40
CA GLU A 82 2.59 9.95 9.34
C GLU A 82 2.89 9.29 10.69
N GLY A 83 3.73 8.26 10.68
CA GLY A 83 4.19 7.56 11.87
C GLY A 83 3.16 6.61 12.53
N PRO A 84 3.33 6.30 13.83
CA PRO A 84 2.52 5.29 14.52
C PRO A 84 1.03 5.60 14.58
N VAL A 85 0.66 6.89 14.66
CA VAL A 85 -0.75 7.33 14.71
C VAL A 85 -1.49 6.97 13.43
N GLY A 86 -0.86 7.16 12.26
CA GLY A 86 -1.44 6.81 10.96
C GLY A 86 -1.64 5.31 10.74
N ARG A 87 -0.99 4.47 11.55
CA ARG A 87 -1.13 3.01 11.51
C ARG A 87 -2.16 2.46 12.50
N ARG A 88 -2.80 3.32 13.29
CA ARG A 88 -3.79 2.91 14.28
C ARG A 88 -5.19 3.04 13.71
N LEU A 89 -5.84 1.91 13.44
CA LEU A 89 -7.22 1.87 12.97
C LEU A 89 -8.13 2.65 13.92
N SER A 90 -8.94 3.53 13.37
CA SER A 90 -9.76 4.49 14.09
C SER A 90 -11.18 4.55 13.53
N PRO A 91 -12.20 4.89 14.33
CA PRO A 91 -13.55 5.09 13.83
C PRO A 91 -13.62 6.26 12.82
N MET A 92 -14.32 6.04 11.69
CA MET A 92 -14.64 7.10 10.71
C MET A 92 -16.15 7.39 10.71
N ALA A 93 -16.97 6.60 10.02
CA ALA A 93 -18.41 6.70 10.12
C ALA A 93 -18.95 6.11 11.43
N ALA A 94 -18.29 5.12 11.99
CA ALA A 94 -18.66 4.54 13.26
C ALA A 94 -18.45 5.52 14.42
N GLN A 95 -19.33 5.50 15.41
CA GLN A 95 -19.26 6.35 16.61
C GLN A 95 -18.06 6.01 17.50
N GLY A 96 -17.65 4.72 17.48
CA GLY A 96 -16.51 4.17 18.20
C GLY A 96 -16.10 2.86 17.54
N MET A 97 -15.15 2.14 18.16
CA MET A 97 -14.88 0.76 17.77
C MET A 97 -16.15 -0.07 18.00
N PRO A 98 -16.43 -1.11 17.16
CA PRO A 98 -17.66 -1.87 17.28
C PRO A 98 -17.75 -2.63 18.60
N ARG A 99 -18.97 -2.83 19.11
CA ARG A 99 -19.20 -3.79 20.16
C ARG A 99 -18.98 -5.20 19.62
N VAL A 100 -18.10 -5.96 20.28
CA VAL A 100 -17.77 -7.33 19.91
C VAL A 100 -18.49 -8.28 20.86
N SER A 101 -19.09 -9.34 20.32
CA SER A 101 -19.83 -10.36 21.08
C SER A 101 -19.71 -11.75 20.41
N ASN A 102 -20.39 -12.76 20.96
CA ASN A 102 -20.36 -14.11 20.41
C ASN A 102 -18.94 -14.67 20.23
N GLY A 103 -18.12 -14.56 21.31
CA GLY A 103 -16.75 -15.08 21.30
C GLY A 103 -15.85 -14.44 20.21
N GLY A 104 -16.02 -13.15 19.92
CA GLY A 104 -15.20 -12.45 18.93
C GLY A 104 -15.72 -12.56 17.49
N LYS A 105 -16.89 -13.14 17.27
CA LYS A 105 -17.45 -13.35 15.92
C LYS A 105 -18.50 -12.35 15.49
N THR A 106 -19.11 -11.58 16.40
CA THR A 106 -20.17 -10.62 16.05
C THR A 106 -19.71 -9.20 16.37
N TYR A 107 -19.76 -8.35 15.35
CA TYR A 107 -19.36 -6.95 15.40
C TYR A 107 -20.58 -6.07 15.15
N THR A 108 -20.90 -5.17 16.10
CA THR A 108 -22.00 -4.21 15.95
C THR A 108 -21.44 -2.80 15.90
N PHE A 109 -21.53 -2.16 14.75
CA PHE A 109 -21.11 -0.79 14.51
C PHE A 109 -22.32 0.14 14.72
N THR A 110 -22.13 1.22 15.48
CA THR A 110 -23.09 2.32 15.60
C THR A 110 -22.62 3.46 14.70
N ILE A 111 -23.45 3.86 13.74
CA ILE A 111 -23.14 4.91 12.77
C ILE A 111 -23.43 6.27 13.39
N LYS A 112 -22.53 7.23 13.25
CA LYS A 112 -22.75 8.63 13.63
C LYS A 112 -23.87 9.23 12.82
N ARG A 113 -24.73 9.99 13.47
CA ARG A 113 -25.76 10.77 12.81
C ARG A 113 -25.19 12.03 12.13
N GLY A 114 -25.87 12.50 11.09
CA GLY A 114 -25.58 13.77 10.43
C GLY A 114 -24.62 13.70 9.23
N PHE A 115 -24.08 12.52 8.90
CA PHE A 115 -23.39 12.34 7.61
C PHE A 115 -24.37 12.43 6.46
N LYS A 116 -23.96 13.12 5.40
CA LYS A 116 -24.72 13.24 4.16
C LYS A 116 -23.86 12.89 2.96
N PHE A 117 -24.48 12.27 1.99
CA PHE A 117 -23.92 12.14 0.65
C PHE A 117 -23.87 13.48 -0.08
N SER A 118 -23.12 13.55 -1.17
CA SER A 118 -22.99 14.74 -2.03
C SER A 118 -24.31 15.20 -2.66
N ASN A 119 -25.33 14.35 -2.70
CA ASN A 119 -26.70 14.68 -3.12
C ASN A 119 -27.62 15.10 -1.96
N GLY A 120 -27.11 15.25 -0.75
CA GLY A 120 -27.84 15.68 0.43
C GLY A 120 -28.58 14.57 1.20
N THR A 121 -28.64 13.34 0.70
CA THR A 121 -29.28 12.22 1.41
C THR A 121 -28.47 11.78 2.63
N ASN A 122 -29.15 11.31 3.67
CA ASN A 122 -28.49 10.91 4.91
C ASN A 122 -27.79 9.55 4.80
N VAL A 123 -26.65 9.42 5.48
CA VAL A 123 -25.96 8.15 5.65
C VAL A 123 -26.54 7.39 6.85
N THR A 124 -26.88 6.12 6.64
CA THR A 124 -27.45 5.19 7.62
C THR A 124 -26.74 3.85 7.55
N ALA A 125 -27.09 2.93 8.44
CA ALA A 125 -26.58 1.56 8.40
C ALA A 125 -26.94 0.81 7.10
N ALA A 126 -28.06 1.15 6.46
CA ALA A 126 -28.48 0.54 5.20
C ALA A 126 -27.51 0.81 4.04
N ASN A 127 -26.79 1.92 4.09
CA ASN A 127 -25.79 2.28 3.08
C ASN A 127 -24.54 1.39 3.14
N PHE A 128 -24.12 0.97 4.34
CA PHE A 128 -23.04 -0.01 4.52
C PHE A 128 -23.52 -1.42 4.19
N LYS A 129 -24.78 -1.76 4.53
CA LYS A 129 -25.38 -3.01 4.08
C LYS A 129 -25.39 -3.10 2.55
N ARG A 130 -25.76 -2.01 1.85
CA ARG A 130 -25.74 -1.96 0.38
C ARG A 130 -24.36 -2.19 -0.20
N ALA A 131 -23.28 -1.67 0.43
CA ALA A 131 -21.92 -1.95 0.01
C ALA A 131 -21.57 -3.44 0.09
N PHE A 132 -21.98 -4.12 1.18
CA PHE A 132 -21.81 -5.57 1.33
C PHE A 132 -22.64 -6.35 0.31
N ASP A 133 -23.90 -5.96 0.10
CA ASP A 133 -24.79 -6.59 -0.91
C ASP A 133 -24.13 -6.53 -2.30
N ARG A 134 -23.51 -5.38 -2.64
CA ARG A 134 -22.82 -5.18 -3.92
C ARG A 134 -21.54 -5.99 -4.03
N ALA A 135 -20.70 -5.96 -2.98
CA ALA A 135 -19.46 -6.73 -2.97
C ALA A 135 -19.70 -8.25 -3.08
N LEU A 136 -20.77 -8.77 -2.51
CA LEU A 136 -21.12 -10.19 -2.53
C LEU A 136 -21.99 -10.61 -3.72
N ASN A 137 -22.44 -9.67 -4.55
CA ASN A 137 -23.23 -9.99 -5.74
C ASN A 137 -22.31 -10.60 -6.82
N LYS A 138 -22.56 -11.86 -7.15
CA LYS A 138 -21.74 -12.61 -8.11
C LYS A 138 -21.67 -11.96 -9.50
N ALA A 139 -22.78 -11.35 -9.96
CA ALA A 139 -22.83 -10.70 -11.27
C ALA A 139 -21.93 -9.44 -11.34
N MET A 140 -21.55 -8.86 -10.20
CA MET A 140 -20.62 -7.72 -10.18
C MET A 140 -19.15 -8.13 -10.31
N GLY A 141 -18.79 -9.37 -9.90
CA GLY A 141 -17.39 -9.78 -9.93
C GLY A 141 -16.46 -8.94 -9.01
N SER A 142 -17.00 -8.39 -7.91
CA SER A 142 -16.25 -7.51 -7.02
C SER A 142 -15.02 -8.18 -6.40
N PRO A 143 -13.82 -7.59 -6.50
CA PRO A 143 -12.65 -8.06 -5.76
C PRO A 143 -12.87 -8.06 -4.24
N GLY A 144 -13.75 -7.15 -3.76
CA GLY A 144 -14.13 -7.04 -2.35
C GLY A 144 -14.79 -8.29 -1.77
N SER A 145 -15.36 -9.18 -2.62
CA SER A 145 -16.03 -10.40 -2.18
C SER A 145 -15.12 -11.33 -1.39
N SER A 146 -13.86 -11.48 -1.82
CA SER A 146 -12.89 -12.38 -1.19
C SER A 146 -12.51 -11.96 0.24
N PHE A 147 -12.69 -10.69 0.59
CA PHE A 147 -12.47 -10.18 1.95
C PHE A 147 -13.68 -10.38 2.88
N LEU A 148 -14.80 -10.89 2.35
CA LEU A 148 -16.03 -11.23 3.09
C LEU A 148 -16.27 -12.74 3.21
N ASP A 149 -15.32 -13.59 2.80
CA ASP A 149 -15.46 -15.07 2.83
C ASP A 149 -15.78 -15.61 4.23
N ASP A 150 -15.29 -14.94 5.29
CA ASP A 150 -15.56 -15.29 6.68
C ASP A 150 -16.93 -14.81 7.18
N VAL A 151 -17.66 -13.99 6.41
CA VAL A 151 -18.95 -13.45 6.82
C VAL A 151 -20.04 -14.55 6.72
N ALA A 152 -20.71 -14.80 7.84
CA ALA A 152 -21.86 -15.71 7.90
C ALA A 152 -23.17 -14.97 7.61
N ARG A 153 -23.32 -13.77 8.17
CA ARG A 153 -24.50 -12.91 7.98
C ARG A 153 -24.21 -11.47 8.35
N TYR A 154 -24.98 -10.57 7.79
CA TYR A 154 -24.95 -9.15 8.14
C TYR A 154 -26.36 -8.55 8.03
N ARG A 155 -26.63 -7.53 8.86
CA ARG A 155 -27.95 -6.89 8.92
C ARG A 155 -27.88 -5.48 9.50
N THR A 156 -28.90 -4.71 9.28
CA THR A 156 -29.14 -3.47 10.02
C THR A 156 -29.96 -3.75 11.28
N ILE A 157 -29.70 -3.02 12.35
CA ILE A 157 -30.52 -3.00 13.57
C ILE A 157 -30.97 -1.54 13.73
N GLY A 158 -32.24 -1.28 13.41
CA GLY A 158 -32.75 0.08 13.27
C GLY A 158 -31.96 0.88 12.21
N THR A 159 -32.01 2.20 12.30
CA THR A 159 -31.46 3.11 11.28
C THR A 159 -29.94 3.22 11.32
N TYR A 160 -29.30 3.11 12.49
CA TYR A 160 -27.91 3.50 12.70
C TYR A 160 -27.00 2.40 13.24
N GLN A 161 -27.46 1.16 13.29
CA GLN A 161 -26.58 0.04 13.65
C GLN A 161 -26.44 -0.94 12.51
N PHE A 162 -25.18 -1.28 12.21
CA PHE A 162 -24.81 -2.32 11.25
C PHE A 162 -24.10 -3.45 11.99
N GLN A 163 -24.62 -4.66 11.84
CA GLN A 163 -24.10 -5.85 12.51
C GLN A 163 -23.58 -6.86 11.49
N VAL A 164 -22.37 -7.36 11.72
CA VAL A 164 -21.75 -8.43 10.94
C VAL A 164 -21.40 -9.59 11.87
N THR A 165 -21.78 -10.82 11.49
CA THR A 165 -21.41 -12.05 12.19
C THR A 165 -20.53 -12.89 11.29
N LEU A 166 -19.37 -13.31 11.80
CA LEU A 166 -18.40 -14.13 11.10
C LEU A 166 -18.63 -15.62 11.38
N LYS A 167 -18.22 -16.48 10.46
CA LYS A 167 -18.20 -17.95 10.59
C LYS A 167 -17.19 -18.39 11.66
N LYS A 168 -16.03 -17.72 11.69
CA LYS A 168 -14.93 -17.92 12.64
C LYS A 168 -14.35 -16.57 13.07
N VAL A 169 -13.56 -16.56 14.14
CA VAL A 169 -12.84 -15.35 14.56
C VAL A 169 -11.83 -14.97 13.48
N ALA A 170 -11.86 -13.69 13.08
CA ALA A 170 -10.93 -13.10 12.12
C ALA A 170 -10.39 -11.77 12.67
N PRO A 171 -9.21 -11.77 13.31
CA PRO A 171 -8.65 -10.59 13.98
C PRO A 171 -8.37 -9.40 13.04
N ASP A 172 -8.17 -9.67 11.74
CA ASP A 172 -7.99 -8.68 10.68
C ASP A 172 -9.31 -8.12 10.13
N PHE A 173 -10.47 -8.64 10.56
CA PHE A 173 -11.78 -8.20 10.06
C PHE A 173 -11.99 -6.68 10.19
N LEU A 174 -11.58 -6.09 11.31
CA LEU A 174 -11.72 -4.65 11.51
C LEU A 174 -10.85 -3.84 10.53
N ALA A 175 -9.66 -4.33 10.20
CA ALA A 175 -8.79 -3.70 9.20
C ALA A 175 -9.44 -3.73 7.80
N ARG A 176 -10.10 -4.84 7.44
CA ARG A 176 -10.85 -4.96 6.18
C ARG A 176 -11.97 -3.92 6.08
N MET A 177 -12.58 -3.50 7.20
CA MET A 177 -13.65 -2.48 7.23
C MET A 177 -13.15 -1.06 6.94
N SER A 178 -11.86 -0.86 6.75
CA SER A 178 -11.26 0.39 6.24
C SER A 178 -11.08 0.41 4.72
N MET A 179 -11.32 -0.71 4.04
CA MET A 179 -11.15 -0.83 2.60
C MET A 179 -12.29 -0.12 1.86
N GLN A 180 -11.98 0.46 0.70
CA GLN A 180 -12.94 1.27 -0.06
C GLN A 180 -14.15 0.46 -0.57
N PHE A 181 -14.01 -0.84 -0.77
CA PHE A 181 -15.10 -1.74 -1.15
C PHE A 181 -16.32 -1.65 -0.22
N PHE A 182 -16.10 -1.35 1.05
CA PHE A 182 -17.11 -1.35 2.10
C PHE A 182 -17.54 0.06 2.53
N SER A 183 -17.25 1.05 1.70
CA SER A 183 -17.70 2.43 1.89
C SER A 183 -19.22 2.55 1.77
N ALA A 184 -19.79 3.49 2.51
CA ALA A 184 -21.21 3.82 2.38
C ALA A 184 -21.54 4.20 0.93
N VAL A 185 -22.58 3.59 0.36
CA VAL A 185 -23.16 3.95 -0.94
C VAL A 185 -24.66 4.17 -0.82
N PRO A 186 -25.30 4.99 -1.67
CA PRO A 186 -26.77 5.12 -1.70
C PRO A 186 -27.45 3.74 -1.82
N THR A 187 -28.56 3.55 -1.12
CA THR A 187 -29.27 2.26 -1.10
C THR A 187 -29.81 1.83 -2.46
N ASN A 188 -30.03 2.79 -3.35
CA ASN A 188 -30.46 2.58 -4.74
C ASN A 188 -29.29 2.39 -5.73
N THR A 189 -28.02 2.38 -5.29
CA THR A 189 -26.87 2.15 -6.18
C THR A 189 -27.05 0.79 -6.88
N PRO A 190 -26.98 0.72 -8.24
CA PRO A 190 -27.30 -0.49 -8.98
C PRO A 190 -26.26 -1.61 -8.77
N PHE A 191 -26.65 -2.82 -9.08
CA PHE A 191 -25.75 -3.96 -9.27
C PHE A 191 -25.37 -4.02 -10.75
N THR A 192 -24.17 -3.63 -11.10
CA THR A 192 -23.68 -3.65 -12.48
C THR A 192 -22.20 -3.99 -12.51
N ALA A 193 -21.80 -4.89 -13.41
CA ALA A 193 -20.41 -5.31 -13.60
C ALA A 193 -19.57 -4.19 -14.24
N GLU A 194 -20.20 -3.28 -15.00
CA GLU A 194 -19.53 -2.12 -15.60
C GLU A 194 -19.24 -1.02 -14.57
N GLY A 195 -19.81 -1.13 -13.36
CA GLY A 195 -19.70 -0.13 -12.31
C GLY A 195 -20.54 1.11 -12.56
N ILE A 196 -20.66 1.94 -11.52
CA ILE A 196 -21.32 3.24 -11.60
C ILE A 196 -20.41 4.24 -12.33
N LYS A 197 -21.03 5.26 -12.94
CA LYS A 197 -20.35 6.33 -13.66
C LYS A 197 -20.42 7.65 -12.87
N ALA A 198 -19.60 8.62 -13.24
CA ALA A 198 -19.69 9.95 -12.68
C ALA A 198 -21.01 10.65 -13.09
N PRO A 199 -21.58 11.53 -12.23
CA PRO A 199 -21.09 11.85 -10.89
C PRO A 199 -21.30 10.71 -9.89
N VAL A 200 -20.27 10.40 -9.09
CA VAL A 200 -20.34 9.36 -8.04
C VAL A 200 -20.84 9.97 -6.75
N VAL A 201 -22.06 9.61 -6.36
CA VAL A 201 -22.64 10.04 -5.07
C VAL A 201 -21.87 9.39 -3.93
N SER A 202 -21.13 10.18 -3.16
CA SER A 202 -20.27 9.71 -2.08
C SER A 202 -20.37 10.60 -0.84
N ALA A 203 -19.95 10.08 0.31
CA ALA A 203 -20.18 10.72 1.61
C ALA A 203 -18.88 11.20 2.30
N GLY A 204 -17.76 11.21 1.59
CA GLY A 204 -16.51 11.81 2.04
C GLY A 204 -16.48 13.34 1.88
N PRO A 205 -15.33 13.98 2.20
CA PRO A 205 -15.19 15.44 2.06
C PRO A 205 -15.27 15.95 0.63
N TYR A 206 -15.03 15.08 -0.33
CA TYR A 206 -15.15 15.34 -1.77
C TYR A 206 -16.01 14.27 -2.45
N TYR A 207 -16.35 14.52 -3.73
CA TYR A 207 -16.99 13.53 -4.59
C TYR A 207 -16.49 13.67 -6.03
N LEU A 208 -16.48 12.58 -6.78
CA LEU A 208 -16.14 12.58 -8.20
C LEU A 208 -17.31 13.17 -8.98
N LYS A 209 -17.10 14.35 -9.56
CA LYS A 209 -18.11 15.08 -10.34
C LYS A 209 -18.12 14.65 -11.80
N GLU A 210 -16.92 14.51 -12.39
CA GLU A 210 -16.74 14.19 -13.81
C GLU A 210 -15.63 13.13 -13.97
N TRP A 211 -15.83 12.24 -14.89
CA TRP A 211 -14.83 11.27 -15.34
C TRP A 211 -14.95 11.04 -16.84
N ASN A 212 -13.96 11.49 -17.57
CA ASN A 212 -13.80 11.26 -18.99
C ASN A 212 -12.69 10.22 -19.14
N ALA A 213 -13.09 8.96 -19.32
CA ALA A 213 -12.17 7.83 -19.32
C ALA A 213 -10.98 8.07 -20.25
N LYS A 214 -9.77 7.71 -19.78
CA LYS A 214 -8.47 7.86 -20.46
C LYS A 214 -7.99 9.30 -20.67
N THR A 215 -8.71 10.32 -20.19
CA THR A 215 -8.33 11.71 -20.40
C THR A 215 -8.31 12.56 -19.13
N SER A 216 -9.40 12.55 -18.33
CA SER A 216 -9.48 13.43 -17.16
C SER A 216 -10.52 12.99 -16.13
N ALA A 217 -10.32 13.46 -14.89
CA ALA A 217 -11.33 13.38 -13.85
C ALA A 217 -11.36 14.66 -13.02
N LEU A 218 -12.54 15.03 -12.52
CA LEU A 218 -12.76 16.18 -11.65
C LEU A 218 -13.42 15.74 -10.36
N VAL A 219 -12.74 15.96 -9.25
CA VAL A 219 -13.22 15.72 -7.89
C VAL A 219 -13.38 17.06 -7.19
N VAL A 220 -14.57 17.33 -6.65
CA VAL A 220 -14.91 18.60 -6.01
C VAL A 220 -15.41 18.39 -4.59
N ARG A 221 -15.44 19.46 -3.80
CA ARG A 221 -15.95 19.41 -2.42
C ARG A 221 -17.38 18.91 -2.37
N ASN A 222 -17.64 18.04 -1.40
CA ASN A 222 -19.00 17.66 -1.05
C ASN A 222 -19.70 18.85 -0.35
N PRO A 223 -20.78 19.43 -0.91
CA PRO A 223 -21.43 20.61 -0.35
C PRO A 223 -22.08 20.34 1.01
N HIS A 224 -22.34 19.08 1.32
CA HIS A 224 -22.94 18.65 2.58
C HIS A 224 -21.91 18.20 3.63
N TRP A 225 -20.59 18.24 3.30
CA TRP A 225 -19.55 17.93 4.23
C TRP A 225 -19.28 19.09 5.18
N LYS A 226 -19.36 18.84 6.49
CA LYS A 226 -19.07 19.85 7.52
C LYS A 226 -17.69 19.57 8.15
N ASN A 227 -16.73 20.45 7.90
CA ASN A 227 -15.34 20.31 8.40
C ASN A 227 -15.20 20.28 9.93
N ASN A 228 -16.18 20.79 10.65
CA ASN A 228 -16.20 20.82 12.13
C ASN A 228 -16.78 19.58 12.77
N GLN A 229 -17.17 18.58 12.00
CA GLN A 229 -17.48 17.28 12.59
C GLN A 229 -16.20 16.65 13.15
N GLN A 230 -16.03 16.74 14.47
CA GLN A 230 -15.18 15.78 15.18
C GLN A 230 -15.62 14.39 14.72
N PRO A 231 -14.91 13.56 14.08
CA PRO A 231 -13.54 13.10 14.27
C PRO A 231 -12.59 13.37 13.09
N PHE A 232 -13.01 14.01 12.01
CA PHE A 232 -12.18 14.10 10.80
C PHE A 232 -10.90 14.90 11.00
N ARG A 233 -10.94 15.94 11.84
CA ARG A 233 -9.70 16.63 12.26
C ARG A 233 -8.76 15.70 12.99
N SER A 234 -9.27 14.83 13.87
CA SER A 234 -8.45 13.83 14.56
C SER A 234 -7.89 12.78 13.62
N LEU A 235 -8.58 12.48 12.50
CA LEU A 235 -8.11 11.63 11.42
C LEU A 235 -7.16 12.35 10.44
N GLY A 236 -6.92 13.65 10.61
CA GLY A 236 -5.96 14.40 9.79
C GLY A 236 -6.51 14.97 8.48
N PHE A 237 -7.83 15.00 8.28
CA PHE A 237 -8.45 15.63 7.13
C PHE A 237 -8.43 17.16 7.30
N GLN A 238 -7.65 17.86 6.47
CA GLN A 238 -7.55 19.32 6.46
C GLN A 238 -8.49 19.94 5.41
N ASN A 239 -8.65 19.26 4.26
CA ASN A 239 -9.50 19.67 3.15
C ASN A 239 -9.16 21.09 2.65
N ASN A 240 -7.87 21.38 2.49
CA ASN A 240 -7.38 22.69 2.09
C ASN A 240 -7.74 23.03 0.62
N ILE A 241 -7.76 22.03 -0.27
CA ILE A 241 -7.97 22.19 -1.71
C ILE A 241 -9.47 22.26 -2.04
N ASN A 242 -9.88 23.04 -3.03
CA ASN A 242 -11.27 23.12 -3.48
C ASN A 242 -11.63 21.97 -4.42
N GLU A 243 -10.73 21.63 -5.34
CA GLU A 243 -10.93 20.57 -6.32
C GLU A 243 -9.61 19.87 -6.68
N PHE A 244 -9.73 18.61 -7.06
CA PHE A 244 -8.65 17.81 -7.64
C PHE A 244 -8.99 17.54 -9.11
N ARG A 245 -8.03 17.81 -9.99
CA ARG A 245 -8.14 17.54 -11.42
C ARG A 245 -7.08 16.54 -11.83
N TRP A 246 -7.51 15.38 -12.29
CA TRP A 246 -6.60 14.40 -12.90
C TRP A 246 -6.47 14.69 -14.39
N ILE A 247 -5.24 14.56 -14.89
CA ILE A 247 -4.88 14.62 -16.30
C ILE A 247 -4.26 13.25 -16.62
N VAL A 248 -4.89 12.49 -17.52
CA VAL A 248 -4.50 11.12 -17.84
C VAL A 248 -3.84 11.10 -19.22
N GLY A 249 -2.79 10.28 -19.37
CA GLY A 249 -2.14 9.99 -20.66
C GLY A 249 -0.69 10.43 -20.79
N PRO A 250 -0.25 11.60 -20.28
CA PRO A 250 1.13 12.04 -20.49
C PRO A 250 2.15 11.02 -19.97
N ALA A 251 3.21 10.79 -20.76
CA ALA A 251 4.33 9.93 -20.35
C ALA A 251 5.10 10.55 -19.15
N PRO A 252 5.79 9.77 -18.32
CA PRO A 252 6.49 10.26 -17.12
C PRO A 252 7.45 11.43 -17.37
N ALA A 253 8.14 11.46 -18.50
CA ALA A 253 9.04 12.55 -18.87
C ALA A 253 8.26 13.88 -19.07
N THR A 254 7.13 13.80 -19.77
CA THR A 254 6.22 14.95 -19.97
C THR A 254 5.62 15.41 -18.66
N GLN A 255 5.20 14.48 -17.79
CA GLN A 255 4.66 14.81 -16.46
C GLN A 255 5.67 15.59 -15.63
N ARG A 256 6.95 15.18 -15.62
CA ARG A 256 8.01 15.91 -14.95
C ARG A 256 8.06 17.37 -15.43
N LEU A 257 8.12 17.60 -16.74
CA LEU A 257 8.15 18.93 -17.33
C LEU A 257 6.92 19.76 -16.94
N MET A 258 5.72 19.17 -16.93
CA MET A 258 4.50 19.83 -16.48
C MET A 258 4.60 20.32 -15.02
N CYS A 259 5.18 19.50 -14.13
CA CYS A 259 5.41 19.92 -12.75
C CYS A 259 6.48 21.02 -12.63
N GLU A 260 7.54 20.97 -13.42
CA GLU A 260 8.58 21.99 -13.45
C GLU A 260 8.04 23.34 -13.88
N ARG A 261 7.16 23.37 -14.88
CA ARG A 261 6.48 24.57 -15.40
C ARG A 261 5.28 25.02 -14.56
N GLY A 262 4.87 24.26 -13.54
CA GLY A 262 3.68 24.56 -12.74
C GLY A 262 2.34 24.29 -13.46
N GLU A 263 2.35 23.56 -14.56
CA GLU A 263 1.17 23.10 -15.29
C GLU A 263 0.45 21.97 -14.58
N ALA A 264 1.19 21.18 -13.77
CA ALA A 264 0.70 20.14 -12.90
C ALA A 264 1.32 20.26 -11.50
N ASP A 265 0.74 19.58 -10.52
CA ASP A 265 1.12 19.71 -9.11
C ASP A 265 1.73 18.44 -8.52
N ILE A 266 1.24 17.26 -8.93
CA ILE A 266 1.78 15.95 -8.54
C ILE A 266 2.06 15.17 -9.82
N CYS A 267 3.31 14.70 -9.97
CA CYS A 267 3.79 14.09 -11.20
C CYS A 267 4.64 12.85 -10.94
N SER A 268 4.59 11.93 -11.88
CA SER A 268 5.61 10.90 -12.04
C SER A 268 6.81 11.44 -12.85
N PHE A 269 7.87 10.67 -12.93
CA PHE A 269 9.09 10.97 -13.70
C PHE A 269 9.79 9.66 -14.08
N PRO A 270 10.65 9.65 -15.12
CA PRO A 270 11.43 8.47 -15.47
C PRO A 270 12.34 8.01 -14.34
N PRO A 271 12.43 6.71 -14.02
CA PRO A 271 13.28 6.20 -12.94
C PRO A 271 14.74 6.65 -12.99
N ALA A 272 15.30 6.82 -14.18
CA ALA A 272 16.68 7.30 -14.38
C ALA A 272 16.92 8.73 -13.88
N GLN A 273 15.88 9.56 -13.83
CA GLN A 273 15.97 10.96 -13.39
C GLN A 273 15.84 11.15 -11.88
N ALA A 274 15.61 10.08 -11.12
CA ALA A 274 15.39 10.15 -9.67
C ALA A 274 16.61 10.74 -8.92
N LYS A 275 17.83 10.43 -9.37
CA LYS A 275 19.06 10.98 -8.74
C LYS A 275 19.19 12.48 -8.98
N GLU A 276 18.98 12.94 -10.20
CA GLU A 276 18.99 14.36 -10.55
C GLU A 276 17.97 15.17 -9.72
N LEU A 277 16.73 14.65 -9.59
CA LEU A 277 15.69 15.29 -8.77
C LEU A 277 16.08 15.33 -7.28
N ALA A 278 16.70 14.27 -6.77
CA ALA A 278 17.18 14.22 -5.39
C ALA A 278 18.32 15.24 -5.13
N ASP A 279 19.26 15.37 -6.07
CA ASP A 279 20.37 16.31 -6.00
C ASP A 279 19.86 17.77 -6.09
N ALA A 280 18.91 18.05 -6.98
CA ALA A 280 18.38 19.40 -7.21
C ALA A 280 17.43 19.89 -6.09
N HIS A 281 16.63 19.01 -5.50
CA HIS A 281 15.55 19.41 -4.58
C HIS A 281 15.71 18.89 -3.15
N GLY A 282 16.69 18.02 -2.90
CA GLY A 282 16.85 17.30 -1.64
C GLY A 282 15.71 16.29 -1.40
N ILE A 283 16.03 15.23 -0.64
CA ILE A 283 15.06 14.17 -0.33
C ILE A 283 14.15 14.62 0.82
N ASN A 284 12.83 14.59 0.61
CA ASN A 284 11.79 14.96 1.58
C ASN A 284 11.89 16.42 2.08
N ARG A 285 12.45 17.32 1.29
CA ARG A 285 12.65 18.72 1.71
C ARG A 285 11.76 19.71 0.97
N GLN A 286 11.80 19.72 -0.36
CA GLN A 286 11.13 20.73 -1.18
C GLN A 286 10.07 20.13 -2.09
N ARG A 287 10.48 19.42 -3.14
CA ARG A 287 9.64 18.96 -4.25
C ARG A 287 9.78 17.47 -4.53
N PHE A 288 10.85 16.84 -4.05
CA PHE A 288 11.13 15.43 -4.27
C PHE A 288 10.95 14.64 -2.97
N PHE A 289 9.95 13.76 -2.96
CA PHE A 289 9.59 12.97 -1.80
C PHE A 289 9.87 11.48 -2.03
N VAL A 290 10.52 10.85 -1.07
CA VAL A 290 10.78 9.40 -1.03
C VAL A 290 10.16 8.86 0.24
N LYS A 291 9.16 8.02 0.09
CA LYS A 291 8.35 7.51 1.20
C LYS A 291 8.24 5.99 1.11
N SER A 292 8.37 5.30 2.25
CA SER A 292 8.23 3.85 2.28
C SER A 292 6.82 3.41 1.88
N GLN A 293 6.74 2.48 0.93
CA GLN A 293 5.51 1.78 0.55
C GLN A 293 5.47 0.40 1.20
N THR A 294 4.27 -0.15 1.35
CA THR A 294 4.10 -1.55 1.70
C THR A 294 3.81 -2.35 0.43
N VAL A 295 4.79 -2.36 -0.45
CA VAL A 295 4.79 -3.05 -1.75
C VAL A 295 6.05 -3.89 -1.86
N LEU A 296 5.87 -5.13 -2.32
CA LEU A 296 6.94 -6.09 -2.55
C LEU A 296 6.93 -6.55 -4.01
N TRP A 297 8.12 -6.67 -4.62
CA TRP A 297 8.30 -7.38 -5.88
C TRP A 297 9.13 -8.64 -5.68
N TYR A 298 8.78 -9.68 -6.40
CA TYR A 298 9.37 -11.01 -6.26
C TYR A 298 9.37 -11.78 -7.57
N LEU A 299 10.34 -12.67 -7.72
CA LEU A 299 10.35 -13.70 -8.74
C LEU A 299 9.55 -14.89 -8.23
N VAL A 300 8.51 -15.26 -8.93
CA VAL A 300 7.67 -16.43 -8.65
C VAL A 300 8.29 -17.66 -9.28
N MET A 301 8.23 -18.78 -8.56
CA MET A 301 8.48 -20.12 -9.09
C MET A 301 7.18 -20.91 -9.04
N ASN A 302 6.75 -21.51 -10.15
CA ASN A 302 5.51 -22.28 -10.20
C ASN A 302 5.70 -23.64 -9.49
N ASN A 303 5.15 -23.75 -8.28
CA ASN A 303 5.31 -24.97 -7.45
C ASN A 303 4.43 -26.14 -7.91
N SER A 304 3.51 -25.95 -8.86
CA SER A 304 2.57 -26.97 -9.30
C SER A 304 3.03 -27.77 -10.52
N ARG A 305 4.10 -27.32 -11.19
CA ARG A 305 4.57 -27.94 -12.44
C ARG A 305 6.08 -27.80 -12.68
N GLY A 306 6.54 -28.36 -13.81
CA GLY A 306 7.88 -28.18 -14.37
C GLY A 306 9.00 -28.54 -13.40
N ILE A 307 10.11 -27.84 -13.53
CA ILE A 307 11.32 -28.11 -12.75
C ILE A 307 11.20 -27.76 -11.27
N PHE A 308 10.24 -26.91 -10.88
CA PHE A 308 10.05 -26.44 -9.51
C PHE A 308 9.07 -27.26 -8.67
N GLN A 309 8.23 -28.11 -9.32
CA GLN A 309 7.29 -28.97 -8.63
C GLN A 309 8.00 -29.99 -7.73
N ASN A 310 7.65 -30.05 -6.44
CA ASN A 310 8.28 -30.91 -5.44
C ASN A 310 9.81 -30.79 -5.37
N ASN A 311 10.36 -29.61 -5.71
CA ASN A 311 11.79 -29.38 -5.85
C ASN A 311 12.26 -28.17 -5.04
N VAL A 312 12.24 -28.31 -3.71
CA VAL A 312 12.64 -27.25 -2.77
C VAL A 312 14.09 -26.83 -2.98
N ASN A 313 14.98 -27.79 -3.25
CA ASN A 313 16.41 -27.50 -3.43
C ASN A 313 16.65 -26.56 -4.61
N LEU A 314 16.00 -26.79 -5.76
CA LEU A 314 16.13 -25.91 -6.91
C LEU A 314 15.53 -24.52 -6.62
N ARG A 315 14.40 -24.44 -5.93
CA ARG A 315 13.82 -23.13 -5.54
C ARG A 315 14.74 -22.33 -4.62
N LYS A 316 15.40 -22.99 -3.66
CA LYS A 316 16.45 -22.37 -2.84
C LYS A 316 17.67 -21.98 -3.67
N ALA A 317 18.08 -22.83 -4.63
CA ALA A 317 19.16 -22.51 -5.55
C ALA A 317 18.88 -21.22 -6.33
N VAL A 318 17.67 -21.06 -6.87
CA VAL A 318 17.23 -19.82 -7.54
C VAL A 318 17.33 -18.62 -6.60
N SER A 319 16.84 -18.75 -5.37
CA SER A 319 16.89 -17.66 -4.36
C SER A 319 18.32 -17.24 -4.00
N HIS A 320 19.31 -18.17 -4.07
CA HIS A 320 20.74 -17.86 -3.93
C HIS A 320 21.37 -17.30 -5.21
N ALA A 321 20.87 -17.69 -6.39
CA ALA A 321 21.47 -17.35 -7.69
C ALA A 321 21.11 -15.94 -8.19
N ILE A 322 19.92 -15.41 -7.90
CA ILE A 322 19.46 -14.12 -8.45
C ILE A 322 20.28 -12.94 -7.91
N ASP A 323 20.60 -11.98 -8.80
CA ASP A 323 21.25 -10.73 -8.40
C ASP A 323 20.23 -9.65 -8.01
N ARG A 324 19.90 -9.63 -6.72
CA ARG A 324 18.99 -8.62 -6.16
C ARG A 324 19.49 -7.19 -6.31
N ARG A 325 20.80 -6.95 -6.40
CA ARG A 325 21.38 -5.61 -6.60
C ARG A 325 21.02 -5.10 -7.99
N PHE A 326 21.25 -5.95 -9.01
CA PHE A 326 20.90 -5.61 -10.39
C PHE A 326 19.39 -5.41 -10.53
N MET A 327 18.58 -6.36 -10.03
CA MET A 327 17.12 -6.27 -10.13
C MET A 327 16.58 -4.99 -9.47
N VAL A 328 17.07 -4.59 -8.31
CA VAL A 328 16.66 -3.34 -7.62
C VAL A 328 17.11 -2.11 -8.39
N ALA A 329 18.32 -2.13 -8.99
CA ALA A 329 18.82 -1.00 -9.80
C ALA A 329 17.92 -0.69 -11.00
N GLN A 330 17.24 -1.71 -11.57
CA GLN A 330 16.30 -1.50 -12.69
C GLN A 330 15.06 -0.68 -12.28
N HIS A 331 14.73 -0.62 -11.01
CA HIS A 331 13.69 0.26 -10.50
C HIS A 331 14.14 1.72 -10.32
N GLY A 332 15.45 2.01 -10.44
CA GLY A 332 16.06 3.34 -10.35
C GLY A 332 16.48 3.74 -8.93
N TYR A 333 17.09 4.92 -8.84
CA TYR A 333 17.63 5.47 -7.59
C TYR A 333 16.54 5.67 -6.55
N LEU A 334 16.80 5.25 -5.30
CA LEU A 334 15.86 5.32 -4.15
C LEU A 334 14.54 4.56 -4.33
N ALA A 335 14.48 3.62 -5.29
CA ALA A 335 13.24 2.87 -5.56
C ALA A 335 12.81 1.94 -4.41
N GLY A 336 13.71 1.57 -3.52
CA GLY A 336 13.41 0.71 -2.38
C GLY A 336 14.65 0.04 -1.80
N GLN A 337 14.41 -0.93 -0.96
CA GLN A 337 15.43 -1.72 -0.28
C GLN A 337 15.40 -3.17 -0.75
N ARG A 338 16.57 -3.78 -0.92
CA ARG A 338 16.69 -5.21 -1.23
C ARG A 338 16.13 -6.03 -0.08
N THR A 339 15.41 -7.09 -0.40
CA THR A 339 14.85 -7.99 0.60
C THR A 339 14.95 -9.45 0.14
N ASP A 340 15.00 -10.36 1.10
CA ASP A 340 14.95 -11.81 0.94
C ASP A 340 13.75 -12.45 1.64
N GLN A 341 12.86 -11.59 2.16
CA GLN A 341 11.67 -11.98 2.92
C GLN A 341 10.38 -11.48 2.25
N PHE A 342 9.29 -12.20 2.49
CA PHE A 342 8.02 -11.95 1.80
C PHE A 342 7.19 -10.84 2.45
N LEU A 343 7.39 -10.55 3.73
CA LEU A 343 6.81 -9.36 4.33
C LEU A 343 7.66 -8.12 3.98
N PRO A 344 7.07 -7.04 3.45
CA PRO A 344 7.77 -5.76 3.25
C PRO A 344 8.28 -5.16 4.57
N TYR A 345 9.35 -4.35 4.52
CA TYR A 345 9.93 -3.68 5.70
C TYR A 345 8.92 -2.86 6.52
N SER A 346 7.94 -2.25 5.87
CA SER A 346 6.91 -1.44 6.51
C SER A 346 5.73 -2.23 7.08
N MET A 347 5.65 -3.54 6.78
CA MET A 347 4.55 -4.40 7.25
C MET A 347 4.70 -4.71 8.74
N PRO A 348 3.63 -4.54 9.55
CA PRO A 348 3.65 -5.03 10.92
C PRO A 348 4.02 -6.51 10.99
N GLY A 349 4.93 -6.87 11.88
CA GLY A 349 5.42 -8.25 12.02
C GLY A 349 6.66 -8.58 11.19
N PHE A 350 7.10 -7.70 10.27
CA PHE A 350 8.38 -7.86 9.58
C PHE A 350 9.53 -8.01 10.59
N ARG A 351 10.42 -8.95 10.32
CA ARG A 351 11.69 -9.16 11.04
C ARG A 351 12.76 -9.52 10.03
N ASN A 352 13.94 -8.93 10.14
CA ASN A 352 15.06 -9.23 9.27
C ASN A 352 15.78 -10.51 9.75
N PHE A 353 15.77 -11.56 8.92
CA PHE A 353 16.40 -12.85 9.23
C PHE A 353 17.64 -13.16 8.38
N ASN A 354 17.94 -12.37 7.34
CA ASN A 354 19.10 -12.55 6.45
C ASN A 354 19.21 -14.00 5.91
N ILE A 355 18.14 -14.51 5.28
CA ILE A 355 18.03 -15.90 4.79
C ILE A 355 18.90 -16.10 3.54
N TYR A 356 18.86 -15.13 2.62
CA TYR A 356 19.62 -15.13 1.38
C TYR A 356 20.46 -13.87 1.25
N SER A 357 21.57 -13.95 0.47
CA SER A 357 22.46 -12.79 0.28
C SER A 357 21.75 -11.62 -0.39
N LEU A 358 21.87 -10.45 0.22
CA LEU A 358 21.44 -9.17 -0.35
C LEU A 358 22.61 -8.42 -1.01
N LYS A 359 23.85 -8.94 -0.92
CA LYS A 359 25.05 -8.32 -1.49
C LYS A 359 25.31 -8.71 -2.95
N GLY A 360 24.73 -9.81 -3.41
CA GLY A 360 24.85 -10.38 -4.74
C GLY A 360 24.59 -11.88 -4.75
N PRO A 361 24.67 -12.54 -5.92
CA PRO A 361 24.48 -13.97 -6.06
C PRO A 361 25.48 -14.76 -5.20
N ASN A 362 25.01 -15.88 -4.64
CA ASN A 362 25.86 -16.90 -4.02
C ASN A 362 25.84 -18.16 -4.89
N TYR A 363 26.59 -18.13 -6.00
CA TYR A 363 26.60 -19.25 -6.94
C TYR A 363 27.17 -20.54 -6.34
N ALA A 364 28.07 -20.48 -5.34
CA ALA A 364 28.58 -21.68 -4.70
C ALA A 364 27.46 -22.44 -3.96
N ALA A 365 26.66 -21.73 -3.15
CA ALA A 365 25.49 -22.31 -2.49
C ALA A 365 24.42 -22.75 -3.49
N ALA A 366 24.20 -21.93 -4.53
CA ALA A 366 23.19 -22.19 -5.56
C ALA A 366 23.51 -23.46 -6.36
N ARG A 367 24.74 -23.63 -6.84
CA ARG A 367 25.20 -24.82 -7.58
C ARG A 367 25.10 -26.08 -6.74
N ARG A 368 25.51 -26.04 -5.46
CA ARG A 368 25.40 -27.19 -4.54
C ARG A 368 23.95 -27.66 -4.39
N LEU A 369 22.98 -26.72 -4.29
CA LEU A 369 21.55 -27.04 -4.20
C LEU A 369 20.94 -27.46 -5.54
N ALA A 370 21.45 -26.95 -6.66
CA ALA A 370 20.98 -27.28 -8.01
C ALA A 370 21.48 -28.65 -8.48
N GLN A 371 22.63 -29.11 -7.97
CA GLN A 371 23.24 -30.38 -8.36
C GLN A 371 22.25 -31.53 -8.16
N GLY A 372 21.96 -32.27 -9.25
CA GLY A 372 20.96 -33.33 -9.30
C GLY A 372 19.50 -32.90 -9.19
N ASN A 373 19.22 -31.57 -9.15
CA ASN A 373 17.89 -31.04 -8.96
C ASN A 373 17.36 -30.22 -10.17
N THR A 374 18.14 -30.02 -11.22
CA THR A 374 17.74 -29.20 -12.40
C THR A 374 16.78 -29.93 -13.33
N ARG A 375 16.60 -31.25 -13.20
CA ARG A 375 15.78 -32.09 -14.10
C ARG A 375 16.27 -31.97 -15.55
N ASN A 376 15.40 -31.53 -16.49
CA ASN A 376 15.77 -31.28 -17.88
C ASN A 376 16.49 -29.94 -18.10
N GLY A 377 16.64 -29.12 -17.06
CA GLY A 377 17.31 -27.83 -17.12
C GLY A 377 16.61 -26.75 -17.92
N GLN A 378 15.35 -26.92 -18.29
CA GLN A 378 14.58 -25.96 -19.11
C GLN A 378 13.47 -25.31 -18.31
N ALA A 379 13.33 -23.99 -18.42
CA ALA A 379 12.27 -23.21 -17.76
C ALA A 379 11.71 -22.14 -18.70
N VAL A 380 10.42 -21.87 -18.60
CA VAL A 380 9.73 -20.77 -19.29
C VAL A 380 9.44 -19.66 -18.30
N MET A 381 9.92 -18.45 -18.60
CA MET A 381 9.67 -17.25 -17.80
C MET A 381 8.71 -16.29 -18.50
N TYR A 382 7.58 -15.97 -17.84
CA TYR A 382 6.69 -14.90 -18.26
C TYR A 382 7.11 -13.57 -17.62
N THR A 383 7.11 -12.51 -18.41
CA THR A 383 7.42 -11.16 -17.93
C THR A 383 6.63 -10.11 -18.70
N PHE A 384 6.43 -8.96 -18.10
CA PHE A 384 5.84 -7.81 -18.79
C PHE A 384 6.88 -7.11 -19.68
N ASN A 385 6.40 -6.51 -20.76
CA ASN A 385 7.21 -5.99 -21.88
C ASN A 385 7.64 -4.51 -21.70
N VAL A 386 7.42 -3.91 -20.51
CA VAL A 386 7.72 -2.49 -20.25
C VAL A 386 8.63 -2.29 -19.05
N ALA A 387 9.28 -1.12 -18.99
CA ALA A 387 10.11 -0.66 -17.87
C ALA A 387 11.16 -1.70 -17.44
N GLN A 388 11.13 -2.11 -16.18
CA GLN A 388 12.11 -3.03 -15.59
C GLN A 388 11.92 -4.51 -15.94
N GLY A 389 10.80 -4.91 -16.57
CA GLY A 389 10.49 -6.32 -16.86
C GLY A 389 11.57 -7.03 -17.68
N PRO A 390 11.87 -6.55 -18.92
CA PRO A 390 12.84 -7.20 -19.80
C PRO A 390 14.25 -7.30 -19.18
N PRO A 391 14.88 -6.23 -18.64
CA PRO A 391 16.23 -6.34 -18.09
C PRO A 391 16.30 -7.24 -16.85
N ILE A 392 15.25 -7.28 -16.01
CA ILE A 392 15.21 -8.21 -14.88
C ILE A 392 15.10 -9.66 -15.37
N ALA A 393 14.25 -9.93 -16.37
CA ALA A 393 14.12 -11.28 -16.93
C ALA A 393 15.45 -11.78 -17.54
N GLN A 394 16.17 -10.93 -18.28
CA GLN A 394 17.50 -11.25 -18.80
C GLN A 394 18.51 -11.52 -17.68
N SER A 395 18.47 -10.75 -16.60
CA SER A 395 19.32 -11.01 -15.42
C SER A 395 18.99 -12.36 -14.79
N VAL A 396 17.70 -12.70 -14.64
CA VAL A 396 17.28 -14.01 -14.14
C VAL A 396 17.77 -15.14 -15.05
N GLN A 397 17.60 -15.01 -16.37
CA GLN A 397 18.09 -15.97 -17.36
C GLN A 397 19.59 -16.19 -17.21
N PHE A 398 20.38 -15.12 -17.17
CA PHE A 398 21.83 -15.19 -16.97
C PHE A 398 22.21 -15.88 -15.66
N ASN A 399 21.57 -15.51 -14.55
CA ASN A 399 21.85 -16.06 -13.23
C ASN A 399 21.51 -17.55 -13.14
N LEU A 400 20.38 -17.97 -13.74
CA LEU A 400 19.94 -19.36 -13.69
C LEU A 400 20.79 -20.27 -14.58
N LYS A 401 21.32 -19.75 -15.68
CA LYS A 401 22.30 -20.47 -16.50
C LYS A 401 23.54 -20.88 -15.71
N GLN A 402 23.97 -20.07 -14.72
CA GLN A 402 25.10 -20.39 -13.83
C GLN A 402 24.88 -21.62 -12.93
N ILE A 403 23.64 -22.07 -12.83
CA ILE A 403 23.23 -23.24 -12.03
C ILE A 403 22.63 -24.37 -12.88
N GLY A 404 22.81 -24.31 -14.22
CA GLY A 404 22.36 -25.33 -15.15
C GLY A 404 20.89 -25.29 -15.52
N VAL A 405 20.27 -24.10 -15.49
CA VAL A 405 18.89 -23.88 -15.94
C VAL A 405 18.87 -22.86 -17.07
N ASP A 406 18.45 -23.29 -18.26
CA ASP A 406 18.20 -22.44 -19.42
C ASP A 406 16.76 -21.90 -19.35
N VAL A 407 16.61 -20.59 -19.52
CA VAL A 407 15.32 -19.89 -19.38
C VAL A 407 14.89 -19.30 -20.73
N GLU A 408 13.74 -19.73 -21.23
CA GLU A 408 13.04 -19.08 -22.36
C GLU A 408 12.21 -17.91 -21.82
N ILE A 409 12.44 -16.68 -22.31
CA ILE A 409 11.69 -15.49 -21.89
C ILE A 409 10.54 -15.24 -22.86
N ARG A 410 9.32 -15.14 -22.33
CA ARG A 410 8.10 -14.74 -23.07
C ARG A 410 7.57 -13.44 -22.48
N GLN A 411 7.47 -12.41 -23.31
CA GLN A 411 7.02 -11.08 -22.91
C GLN A 411 5.57 -10.84 -23.29
N PHE A 412 4.80 -10.23 -22.39
CA PHE A 412 3.39 -9.91 -22.58
C PHE A 412 3.12 -8.48 -22.14
N ASP A 413 1.96 -7.93 -22.53
CA ASP A 413 1.38 -6.82 -21.79
C ASP A 413 1.13 -7.21 -20.32
N ARG A 414 1.20 -6.25 -19.40
CA ARG A 414 1.09 -6.54 -17.97
C ARG A 414 -0.23 -7.21 -17.59
N VAL A 415 -1.35 -6.78 -18.20
CA VAL A 415 -2.67 -7.36 -17.92
C VAL A 415 -2.71 -8.81 -18.40
N VAL A 416 -2.24 -9.05 -19.64
CA VAL A 416 -2.18 -10.40 -20.23
C VAL A 416 -1.25 -11.32 -19.44
N GLN A 417 -0.11 -10.81 -18.94
CA GLN A 417 0.78 -11.59 -18.08
C GLN A 417 0.07 -12.03 -16.79
N ASN A 418 -0.63 -11.10 -16.11
CA ASN A 418 -1.36 -11.40 -14.89
C ASN A 418 -2.48 -12.43 -15.11
N GLU A 419 -3.24 -12.29 -16.19
CA GLU A 419 -4.29 -13.26 -16.54
C GLU A 419 -3.70 -14.65 -16.76
N LYS A 420 -2.62 -14.74 -17.56
CA LYS A 420 -1.93 -15.99 -17.83
C LYS A 420 -1.34 -16.62 -16.58
N SER A 421 -0.57 -15.87 -15.78
CA SER A 421 0.04 -16.40 -14.55
C SER A 421 -1.03 -16.78 -13.50
N GLY A 422 -2.18 -16.11 -13.51
CA GLY A 422 -3.34 -16.40 -12.67
C GLY A 422 -4.19 -17.59 -13.12
N THR A 423 -3.96 -18.13 -14.34
CA THR A 423 -4.70 -19.28 -14.87
C THR A 423 -3.98 -20.58 -14.54
N ARG A 424 -4.66 -21.49 -13.84
CA ARG A 424 -4.10 -22.80 -13.45
C ARG A 424 -3.82 -23.65 -14.68
N GLY A 425 -2.61 -24.22 -14.76
CA GLY A 425 -2.18 -25.05 -15.89
C GLY A 425 -1.47 -24.29 -17.01
N GLU A 426 -1.43 -22.96 -16.96
CA GLU A 426 -0.65 -22.15 -17.91
C GLU A 426 0.84 -22.57 -17.85
N PRO A 427 1.51 -22.72 -19.02
CA PRO A 427 2.82 -23.34 -19.12
C PRO A 427 4.00 -22.39 -18.82
N PHE A 428 3.99 -21.73 -17.66
CA PHE A 428 5.12 -20.98 -17.14
C PHE A 428 5.78 -21.68 -15.94
N ASP A 429 7.06 -21.51 -15.78
CA ASP A 429 7.85 -21.96 -14.62
C ASP A 429 8.23 -20.78 -13.72
N LEU A 430 8.47 -19.60 -14.31
CA LEU A 430 8.86 -18.36 -13.63
C LEU A 430 7.99 -17.19 -14.07
N THR A 431 7.70 -16.27 -13.16
CA THR A 431 7.12 -14.98 -13.52
C THR A 431 7.53 -13.88 -12.54
N LEU A 432 7.50 -12.60 -12.99
CA LEU A 432 7.73 -11.45 -12.12
C LEU A 432 6.39 -10.91 -11.62
N GLU A 433 6.26 -10.79 -10.29
CA GLU A 433 5.05 -10.27 -9.68
C GLU A 433 5.36 -9.21 -8.62
N GLY A 434 4.35 -8.38 -8.36
CA GLY A 434 4.37 -7.40 -7.30
C GLY A 434 3.06 -7.39 -6.54
N TRP A 435 3.12 -7.18 -5.23
CA TRP A 435 1.94 -7.05 -4.38
C TRP A 435 2.00 -5.79 -3.53
N GLY A 436 0.93 -5.01 -3.56
CA GLY A 436 0.70 -3.90 -2.66
C GLY A 436 -0.26 -4.30 -1.55
N MET A 437 -0.07 -3.73 -0.39
CA MET A 437 -0.92 -3.97 0.78
C MET A 437 -2.34 -3.43 0.57
N ASP A 438 -3.35 -4.25 0.83
CA ASP A 438 -4.75 -3.82 0.89
C ASP A 438 -5.12 -3.25 2.26
N TYR A 439 -4.58 -3.86 3.33
CA TYR A 439 -4.70 -3.41 4.72
C TYR A 439 -3.47 -3.87 5.53
N PRO A 440 -3.08 -3.14 6.60
CA PRO A 440 -1.81 -3.36 7.29
C PRO A 440 -1.86 -4.55 8.27
N ASP A 441 -1.99 -5.75 7.72
CA ASP A 441 -1.90 -7.01 8.45
C ASP A 441 -1.08 -8.02 7.63
N PRO A 442 -0.15 -8.77 8.25
CA PRO A 442 0.72 -9.71 7.53
C PRO A 442 -0.03 -10.84 6.82
N SER A 443 -1.26 -11.16 7.23
CA SER A 443 -2.12 -12.12 6.52
C SER A 443 -2.45 -11.67 5.10
N ASN A 444 -2.44 -10.37 4.82
CA ASN A 444 -2.66 -9.81 3.49
C ASN A 444 -1.55 -10.18 2.48
N PHE A 445 -0.38 -10.53 2.96
CA PHE A 445 0.70 -11.11 2.13
C PHE A 445 0.69 -12.64 2.23
N ILE A 446 0.82 -13.18 3.43
CA ILE A 446 1.07 -14.61 3.60
C ILE A 446 -0.16 -15.45 3.26
N ASN A 447 -1.33 -15.16 3.84
CA ASN A 447 -2.53 -15.97 3.59
C ASN A 447 -3.14 -15.72 2.21
N VAL A 448 -3.13 -14.46 1.75
CA VAL A 448 -3.71 -14.12 0.45
C VAL A 448 -2.91 -14.77 -0.69
N LEU A 449 -1.57 -14.73 -0.61
CA LEU A 449 -0.70 -15.10 -1.72
C LEU A 449 -0.10 -16.51 -1.64
N LEU A 450 -0.15 -17.18 -0.47
CA LEU A 450 0.54 -18.46 -0.27
C LEU A 450 -0.35 -19.56 0.35
N ASP A 451 -1.60 -19.27 0.72
CA ASP A 451 -2.52 -20.34 1.18
C ASP A 451 -3.01 -21.16 -0.02
N GLY A 452 -2.56 -22.39 -0.11
CA GLY A 452 -2.88 -23.29 -1.22
C GLY A 452 -4.36 -23.64 -1.34
N ARG A 453 -5.15 -23.44 -0.28
CA ARG A 453 -6.61 -23.67 -0.29
C ARG A 453 -7.38 -22.60 -1.07
N ARG A 454 -6.72 -21.48 -1.40
CA ARG A 454 -7.28 -20.38 -2.20
C ARG A 454 -7.03 -20.53 -3.71
N ILE A 455 -6.31 -21.58 -4.12
CA ILE A 455 -6.05 -21.86 -5.54
C ILE A 455 -7.36 -22.29 -6.21
N GLN A 456 -7.68 -21.61 -7.32
CA GLN A 456 -8.86 -21.85 -8.16
C GLN A 456 -8.46 -22.07 -9.62
N ALA A 457 -9.41 -22.19 -10.53
CA ALA A 457 -9.14 -22.43 -11.95
C ALA A 457 -8.44 -21.24 -12.62
N ASP A 458 -8.89 -20.03 -12.32
CA ASP A 458 -8.41 -18.78 -12.90
C ASP A 458 -8.38 -17.66 -11.85
N HIS A 459 -7.90 -16.48 -12.24
CA HIS A 459 -7.78 -15.30 -11.39
C HIS A 459 -7.04 -15.55 -10.06
N ASN A 460 -6.05 -16.47 -10.07
CA ASN A 460 -5.25 -16.73 -8.87
C ASN A 460 -4.35 -15.55 -8.55
N VAL A 461 -4.34 -15.15 -7.28
CA VAL A 461 -3.32 -14.26 -6.71
C VAL A 461 -2.15 -15.07 -6.10
N ASN A 462 -2.39 -16.35 -5.72
CA ASN A 462 -1.31 -17.30 -5.40
C ASN A 462 -0.74 -17.89 -6.70
N VAL A 463 -0.09 -17.05 -7.50
CA VAL A 463 0.50 -17.44 -8.79
C VAL A 463 1.74 -18.33 -8.65
N SER A 464 2.25 -18.49 -7.43
CA SER A 464 3.26 -19.52 -7.14
C SER A 464 2.67 -20.92 -7.10
N TYR A 465 1.36 -21.04 -6.99
CA TYR A 465 0.64 -22.30 -6.78
C TYR A 465 1.21 -23.11 -5.60
N PHE A 466 1.81 -22.40 -4.64
CA PHE A 466 2.32 -23.02 -3.42
C PHE A 466 1.17 -23.56 -2.58
N ASN A 467 1.25 -24.85 -2.22
CA ASN A 467 0.27 -25.51 -1.38
C ASN A 467 0.98 -26.50 -0.44
N ASN A 468 1.04 -26.15 0.84
CA ASN A 468 1.63 -26.99 1.86
C ASN A 468 0.71 -27.08 3.07
N ALA A 469 0.18 -28.27 3.36
CA ALA A 469 -0.80 -28.47 4.42
C ALA A 469 -0.29 -28.06 5.82
N ALA A 470 1.01 -28.25 6.12
CA ALA A 470 1.59 -27.85 7.40
C ALA A 470 1.67 -26.33 7.52
N ILE A 471 2.06 -25.64 6.45
CA ILE A 471 2.09 -24.17 6.39
C ILE A 471 0.67 -23.61 6.46
N ASN A 472 -0.30 -24.17 5.73
CA ASN A 472 -1.70 -23.76 5.79
C ASN A 472 -2.25 -23.84 7.24
N ARG A 473 -1.95 -24.92 7.98
CA ARG A 473 -2.32 -25.03 9.41
C ARG A 473 -1.61 -24.00 10.28
N ARG A 474 -0.36 -23.63 9.97
CA ARG A 474 0.36 -22.56 10.69
C ARG A 474 -0.25 -21.19 10.39
N MET A 475 -0.69 -20.94 9.16
CA MET A 475 -1.46 -19.74 8.79
C MET A 475 -2.75 -19.64 9.62
N ASP A 476 -3.50 -20.75 9.77
CA ASP A 476 -4.71 -20.76 10.59
C ASP A 476 -4.42 -20.42 12.06
N ARG A 477 -3.36 -21.01 12.65
CA ARG A 477 -2.93 -20.67 14.01
C ARG A 477 -2.53 -19.21 14.15
N ALA A 478 -1.69 -18.70 13.23
CA ALA A 478 -1.29 -17.28 13.24
C ALA A 478 -2.52 -16.35 13.07
N ASN A 479 -3.47 -16.76 12.23
CA ASN A 479 -4.70 -16.01 11.97
C ASN A 479 -5.66 -16.00 13.16
N SER A 480 -5.58 -16.95 14.08
CA SER A 480 -6.39 -16.96 15.31
C SER A 480 -5.82 -16.08 16.44
N LEU A 481 -4.57 -15.66 16.34
CA LEU A 481 -3.90 -14.81 17.32
C LEU A 481 -4.23 -13.33 17.09
N SER A 482 -4.04 -12.52 18.14
CA SER A 482 -4.20 -11.07 18.09
C SER A 482 -2.97 -10.34 18.63
N GLY A 483 -2.87 -9.02 18.36
CA GLY A 483 -1.83 -8.15 18.90
C GLY A 483 -0.41 -8.63 18.56
N GLN A 484 0.52 -8.48 19.51
CA GLN A 484 1.94 -8.77 19.30
C GLN A 484 2.21 -10.26 19.02
N ALA A 485 1.45 -11.17 19.64
CA ALA A 485 1.59 -12.62 19.40
C ALA A 485 1.30 -12.97 17.93
N ARG A 486 0.28 -12.35 17.32
CA ARG A 486 -0.03 -12.48 15.88
C ARG A 486 1.12 -12.02 15.02
N LEU A 487 1.64 -10.82 15.27
CA LEU A 487 2.74 -10.25 14.49
C LEU A 487 4.01 -11.10 14.57
N GLN A 488 4.32 -11.63 15.76
CA GLN A 488 5.45 -12.53 15.95
C GLN A 488 5.28 -13.84 15.20
N ALA A 489 4.07 -14.44 15.27
CA ALA A 489 3.78 -15.69 14.57
C ALA A 489 3.94 -15.56 13.06
N TYR A 490 3.45 -14.45 12.47
CA TYR A 490 3.61 -14.18 11.05
C TYR A 490 5.05 -13.88 10.64
N GLY A 491 5.81 -13.15 11.45
CA GLY A 491 7.23 -12.91 11.18
C GLY A 491 8.06 -14.21 11.18
N ILE A 492 7.75 -15.13 12.10
CA ILE A 492 8.39 -16.47 12.14
C ILE A 492 7.92 -17.31 10.93
N LEU A 493 6.64 -17.23 10.58
CA LEU A 493 6.07 -17.96 9.45
C LEU A 493 6.69 -17.49 8.12
N ASP A 494 6.89 -16.20 7.92
CA ASP A 494 7.61 -15.62 6.77
C ASP A 494 9.02 -16.22 6.65
N ARG A 495 9.81 -16.17 7.75
CA ARG A 495 11.14 -16.77 7.79
C ARG A 495 11.11 -18.24 7.34
N ASP A 496 10.24 -19.04 7.93
CA ASP A 496 10.21 -20.48 7.72
C ASP A 496 9.74 -20.82 6.30
N ILE A 497 8.78 -20.08 5.74
CA ILE A 497 8.37 -20.25 4.33
C ILE A 497 9.56 -19.95 3.40
N MET A 498 10.25 -18.84 3.60
CA MET A 498 11.38 -18.45 2.76
C MET A 498 12.57 -19.38 2.91
N ARG A 499 12.94 -19.77 4.14
CA ARG A 499 14.08 -20.62 4.43
C ARG A 499 13.84 -22.09 4.01
N ASP A 500 12.65 -22.63 4.30
CA ASP A 500 12.40 -24.07 4.22
C ASP A 500 11.70 -24.48 2.93
N HIS A 501 10.94 -23.57 2.29
CA HIS A 501 10.13 -23.88 1.11
C HIS A 501 10.47 -23.05 -0.13
N ALA A 502 10.90 -21.80 0.04
CA ALA A 502 11.27 -20.86 -1.04
C ALA A 502 10.29 -20.88 -2.23
N PRO A 503 8.98 -20.67 -2.04
CA PRO A 503 8.02 -20.75 -3.15
C PRO A 503 8.18 -19.64 -4.18
N LEU A 504 8.87 -18.59 -3.80
CA LEU A 504 9.18 -17.39 -4.59
C LEU A 504 10.45 -16.74 -4.04
N ALA A 505 11.04 -15.80 -4.78
CA ALA A 505 12.26 -15.10 -4.38
C ALA A 505 12.03 -13.58 -4.35
N PRO A 506 11.76 -12.99 -3.18
CA PRO A 506 11.62 -11.55 -3.00
C PRO A 506 12.94 -10.83 -3.34
N TYR A 507 12.84 -9.62 -3.91
CA TYR A 507 14.04 -8.85 -4.23
C TYR A 507 13.99 -7.37 -3.85
N ILE A 508 12.82 -6.73 -3.81
CA ILE A 508 12.68 -5.32 -3.41
C ILE A 508 11.39 -5.06 -2.61
N SER A 509 11.53 -4.39 -1.48
CA SER A 509 10.46 -3.65 -0.80
C SER A 509 10.55 -2.18 -1.24
N THR A 510 9.50 -1.65 -1.89
CA THR A 510 9.60 -0.41 -2.65
C THR A 510 9.39 0.86 -1.81
N ASN A 511 9.87 1.96 -2.37
CA ASN A 511 9.51 3.32 -1.97
C ASN A 511 8.63 3.97 -3.04
N ALA A 512 7.68 4.80 -2.60
CA ALA A 512 7.07 5.80 -3.45
C ALA A 512 8.05 6.94 -3.68
N ARG A 513 8.17 7.39 -4.91
CA ARG A 513 8.96 8.56 -5.30
C ARG A 513 8.01 9.53 -6.01
N ILE A 514 7.85 10.69 -5.44
CA ILE A 514 6.86 11.68 -5.87
C ILE A 514 7.58 12.99 -6.17
N PHE A 515 7.27 13.59 -7.30
CA PHE A 515 7.73 14.92 -7.67
C PHE A 515 6.54 15.89 -7.70
N THR A 516 6.72 17.07 -7.12
CA THR A 516 5.65 18.08 -7.02
C THR A 516 6.08 19.40 -7.66
N SER A 517 5.11 20.22 -8.04
CA SER A 517 5.37 21.61 -8.41
C SER A 517 5.83 22.42 -7.18
N ASN A 518 6.37 23.62 -7.44
CA ASN A 518 6.78 24.55 -6.38
C ASN A 518 5.58 25.14 -5.61
N THR A 519 4.37 25.06 -6.15
CA THR A 519 3.14 25.56 -5.53
C THR A 519 2.53 24.60 -4.52
N VAL A 520 3.03 23.35 -4.43
CA VAL A 520 2.54 22.35 -3.48
C VAL A 520 3.16 22.58 -2.12
N GLY A 521 2.31 22.71 -1.11
CA GLY A 521 2.67 22.70 0.31
C GLY A 521 2.00 21.54 1.06
N CYS A 522 2.33 21.37 2.34
CA CYS A 522 1.68 20.41 3.24
C CYS A 522 1.61 18.97 2.68
N TYR A 523 2.60 18.57 1.87
CA TYR A 523 2.58 17.23 1.29
C TYR A 523 2.78 16.18 2.38
N GLY A 524 1.83 15.27 2.52
CA GLY A 524 1.87 14.13 3.43
C GLY A 524 1.70 12.80 2.68
N TYR A 525 2.23 11.74 3.26
CA TYR A 525 2.17 10.39 2.71
C TYR A 525 2.13 9.34 3.82
N THR A 526 1.30 8.31 3.65
CA THR A 526 1.39 7.09 4.46
C THR A 526 1.51 5.85 3.59
N SER A 527 2.11 4.79 4.12
CA SER A 527 2.22 3.52 3.40
C SER A 527 0.86 2.84 3.16
N ILE A 528 -0.20 3.31 3.85
CA ILE A 528 -1.56 2.74 3.76
C ILE A 528 -2.40 3.52 2.73
N GLN A 529 -2.33 4.86 2.76
CA GLN A 529 -3.20 5.71 1.95
C GLN A 529 -2.52 6.30 0.70
N GLY A 530 -1.19 6.17 0.60
CA GLY A 530 -0.43 6.88 -0.42
C GLY A 530 -0.34 8.38 -0.13
N SER A 531 -0.42 9.21 -1.16
CA SER A 531 -0.46 10.67 -1.03
C SER A 531 -1.73 11.12 -0.31
N LEU A 532 -1.57 11.90 0.76
CA LEU A 532 -2.68 12.36 1.59
C LEU A 532 -3.36 13.58 0.98
N LEU A 533 -4.17 13.39 -0.06
CA LEU A 533 -4.77 14.45 -0.86
C LEU A 533 -5.50 15.51 -0.02
N THR A 534 -6.18 15.08 1.04
CA THR A 534 -6.93 15.97 1.93
C THR A 534 -6.04 16.83 2.86
N GLN A 535 -4.73 16.57 2.92
CA GLN A 535 -3.76 17.37 3.68
C GLN A 535 -3.05 18.42 2.82
N ILE A 536 -2.94 18.18 1.53
CA ILE A 536 -2.18 19.05 0.62
C ILE A 536 -2.75 20.47 0.67
N CYS A 537 -1.87 21.46 0.65
CA CYS A 537 -2.21 22.88 0.53
C CYS A 537 -1.44 23.50 -0.65
N LYS A 538 -1.84 24.69 -1.08
CA LYS A 538 -1.05 25.54 -1.98
C LYS A 538 -0.12 26.46 -1.17
N ARG A 539 1.02 26.80 -1.76
CA ARG A 539 1.93 27.84 -1.27
C ARG A 539 1.58 29.20 -1.84
#